data_56fc4297a80763f5ba7dbd9975cb3237
#
_entry.id   56fc4297a80763f5ba7dbd9975cb3237
#
_cell.length_a   1.000
_cell.length_b   1.000
_cell.length_c   1.000
_cell.angle_alpha   90.00
_cell.angle_beta   90.00
_cell.angle_gamma   90.00
#
_symmetry.space_group_name_H-M   'P 1'
#
loop_
_entity.id
_entity.type
_entity.pdbx_description
1 polymer ?
#
loop_
_entity_poly.entity_id
_entity_poly.type
_entity_poly.pdbx_seq_one_letter_code
_entity_poly.pdbx_strand_id
1 'polypeptide(L)'
;MADVERNRPNYRAHSVIREDRPDGAILLRSGYEMSEVADTSGDWLLRWSAERPETVFLAERSGAGWREVTYSAALQQVRAIASALLDRGLTSDTPILIISGNGVDHGLLSLAAHYVGIPTVPVAEQYSLIPGAESHLKYVIGLTRPGMVYAVDGEKFGRALALEELAGLDKVVSTNVQPGETPFADLLRGGSADVDAAAAQVGPDSMVKILMTSGSTSNPKGVITTHRMMCANQAQLLDALPFLQDRAPR
;
A
#
# COMPACT_ATOMS: atom_id res chain seq x y z
N MET A 1 18.19 11.50 36.64
CA MET A 1 16.75 11.23 36.72
C MET A 1 15.87 12.23 35.95
N ALA A 2 16.40 13.31 35.39
CA ALA A 2 15.61 14.36 34.71
C ALA A 2 15.36 14.12 33.20
N ASP A 3 15.97 13.11 32.55
CA ASP A 3 15.87 12.89 31.11
C ASP A 3 14.83 11.87 30.69
N VAL A 4 14.24 11.11 31.62
CA VAL A 4 13.25 10.07 31.30
C VAL A 4 11.84 10.64 31.13
N GLU A 5 11.54 11.82 31.68
CA GLU A 5 10.22 12.45 31.54
C GLU A 5 9.98 13.16 30.19
N ARG A 6 11.06 13.54 29.49
CA ARG A 6 10.97 14.29 28.22
C ARG A 6 10.57 13.44 27.00
N ASN A 7 10.48 12.12 27.13
CA ASN A 7 10.28 11.21 26.00
C ASN A 7 9.01 10.35 26.10
N ARG A 8 8.07 10.69 26.97
CA ARG A 8 6.78 9.98 26.98
C ARG A 8 5.93 10.47 25.81
N PRO A 9 5.46 9.57 24.93
CA PRO A 9 4.58 9.96 23.85
C PRO A 9 3.31 10.59 24.44
N ASN A 10 2.87 11.70 23.85
CA ASN A 10 1.63 12.35 24.23
C ASN A 10 0.45 11.52 23.68
N TYR A 11 -0.24 10.82 24.57
CA TYR A 11 -1.48 10.11 24.24
C TYR A 11 -2.68 10.98 24.60
N ARG A 12 -3.71 10.98 23.77
CA ARG A 12 -4.98 11.61 24.12
C ARG A 12 -5.62 10.86 25.29
N ALA A 13 -6.18 11.58 26.24
CA ALA A 13 -6.91 10.96 27.36
C ALA A 13 -8.09 10.11 26.83
N HIS A 14 -8.35 8.99 27.48
CA HIS A 14 -9.48 8.15 27.08
C HIS A 14 -10.81 8.84 27.37
N SER A 15 -11.72 8.84 26.40
CA SER A 15 -13.10 9.24 26.58
C SER A 15 -13.98 8.23 25.85
N VAL A 16 -14.80 7.49 26.62
CA VAL A 16 -15.65 6.42 26.11
C VAL A 16 -17.08 6.69 26.49
N ILE A 17 -17.96 6.72 25.51
CA ILE A 17 -19.41 6.75 25.69
C ILE A 17 -19.91 5.31 25.62
N ARG A 18 -20.58 4.86 26.67
CA ARG A 18 -21.23 3.55 26.75
C ARG A 18 -22.73 3.72 26.56
N GLU A 19 -23.31 2.89 25.72
CA GLU A 19 -24.74 2.78 25.48
C GLU A 19 -25.17 1.32 25.67
N ASP A 20 -26.05 1.08 26.65
CA ASP A 20 -26.64 -0.25 26.88
C ASP A 20 -27.98 -0.31 26.13
N ARG A 21 -28.12 -1.28 25.22
CA ARG A 21 -29.34 -1.46 24.41
C ARG A 21 -30.33 -2.43 25.06
N PRO A 22 -31.64 -2.31 24.73
CA PRO A 22 -32.69 -3.18 25.28
C PRO A 22 -32.51 -4.68 24.97
N ASP A 23 -31.79 -5.00 23.87
CA ASP A 23 -31.46 -6.37 23.45
C ASP A 23 -30.27 -6.97 24.21
N GLY A 24 -29.69 -6.24 25.16
CA GLY A 24 -28.53 -6.64 25.94
C GLY A 24 -27.18 -6.33 25.26
N ALA A 25 -27.17 -5.75 24.05
CA ALA A 25 -25.95 -5.32 23.41
C ALA A 25 -25.37 -4.07 24.10
N ILE A 26 -24.04 -4.01 24.21
CA ILE A 26 -23.31 -2.86 24.74
C ILE A 26 -22.54 -2.22 23.58
N LEU A 27 -22.81 -0.94 23.30
CA LEU A 27 -22.04 -0.16 22.35
C LEU A 27 -21.05 0.72 23.09
N LEU A 28 -19.80 0.68 22.65
CA LEU A 28 -18.76 1.59 23.11
C LEU A 28 -18.35 2.49 21.93
N ARG A 29 -18.36 3.79 22.16
CA ARG A 29 -17.94 4.79 21.17
C ARG A 29 -16.91 5.73 21.76
N SER A 30 -16.05 6.30 20.89
CA SER A 30 -15.22 7.42 21.30
C SER A 30 -16.11 8.60 21.72
N GLY A 31 -15.74 9.28 22.81
CA GLY A 31 -16.33 10.54 23.22
C GLY A 31 -15.79 11.74 22.42
N TYR A 32 -14.87 11.51 21.51
CA TYR A 32 -14.30 12.54 20.63
C TYR A 32 -14.86 12.41 19.22
N GLU A 33 -15.10 13.55 18.61
CA GLU A 33 -15.32 13.61 17.17
C GLU A 33 -14.02 13.28 16.42
N MET A 34 -14.16 12.61 15.29
CA MET A 34 -13.04 12.31 14.40
C MET A 34 -12.65 13.55 13.62
N SER A 35 -11.35 13.79 13.48
CA SER A 35 -10.81 14.85 12.64
C SER A 35 -11.20 14.68 11.18
N GLU A 36 -10.96 15.71 10.37
CA GLU A 36 -11.18 15.69 8.94
C GLU A 36 -10.44 14.51 8.29
N VAL A 37 -11.15 13.78 7.44
CA VAL A 37 -10.63 12.60 6.73
C VAL A 37 -10.34 13.01 5.29
N ALA A 38 -9.10 12.79 4.84
CA ALA A 38 -8.75 12.98 3.44
C ALA A 38 -9.57 12.06 2.53
N ASP A 39 -9.95 12.53 1.36
CA ASP A 39 -10.70 11.74 0.39
C ASP A 39 -9.87 10.57 -0.16
N THR A 40 -8.60 10.81 -0.43
CA THR A 40 -7.67 9.80 -0.94
C THR A 40 -6.32 9.84 -0.23
N SER A 41 -5.57 8.74 -0.30
CA SER A 41 -4.19 8.74 0.18
C SER A 41 -3.25 9.60 -0.68
N GLY A 42 -3.63 9.89 -1.91
CA GLY A 42 -2.92 10.81 -2.80
C GLY A 42 -2.89 12.23 -2.26
N ASP A 43 -3.94 12.68 -1.57
CA ASP A 43 -4.03 14.03 -1.00
C ASP A 43 -2.91 14.30 0.00
N TRP A 44 -2.54 13.31 0.79
CA TRP A 44 -1.42 13.43 1.72
C TRP A 44 -0.08 13.56 0.98
N LEU A 45 0.13 12.78 -0.08
CA LEU A 45 1.36 12.87 -0.85
C LEU A 45 1.48 14.24 -1.53
N LEU A 46 0.39 14.75 -2.12
CA LEU A 46 0.34 16.08 -2.71
C LEU A 46 0.65 17.17 -1.68
N ARG A 47 -0.03 17.12 -0.53
CA ARG A 47 0.17 18.06 0.57
C ARG A 47 1.61 18.07 1.06
N TRP A 48 2.15 16.90 1.42
CA TRP A 48 3.50 16.83 2.01
C TRP A 48 4.61 17.12 1.00
N SER A 49 4.41 16.81 -0.28
CA SER A 49 5.36 17.19 -1.32
C SER A 49 5.44 18.72 -1.52
N ALA A 50 4.34 19.44 -1.24
CA ALA A 50 4.32 20.89 -1.29
C ALA A 50 4.87 21.53 0.01
N GLU A 51 4.48 21.01 1.19
CA GLU A 51 4.84 21.59 2.49
C GLU A 51 6.24 21.18 2.98
N ARG A 52 6.69 19.96 2.65
CA ARG A 52 7.96 19.37 3.14
C ARG A 52 8.70 18.60 2.04
N PRO A 53 9.00 19.21 0.90
CA PRO A 53 9.53 18.51 -0.30
C PRO A 53 10.79 17.69 -0.03
N GLU A 54 11.71 18.20 0.78
CA GLU A 54 13.01 17.58 1.05
C GLU A 54 13.02 16.61 2.25
N THR A 55 11.88 16.45 2.92
CA THR A 55 11.80 15.49 4.02
C THR A 55 11.78 14.07 3.47
N VAL A 56 12.59 13.17 4.06
CA VAL A 56 12.61 11.75 3.71
C VAL A 56 11.26 11.14 4.07
N PHE A 57 10.62 10.54 3.08
CA PHE A 57 9.32 9.87 3.20
C PHE A 57 9.46 8.35 3.26
N LEU A 58 10.25 7.77 2.35
CA LEU A 58 10.53 6.34 2.31
C LEU A 58 12.03 6.11 2.41
N ALA A 59 12.42 5.08 3.15
CA ALA A 59 13.81 4.65 3.22
C ALA A 59 13.91 3.13 3.40
N GLU A 60 14.94 2.54 2.79
CA GLU A 60 15.29 1.14 2.98
C GLU A 60 16.82 0.97 3.09
N ARG A 61 17.26 -0.13 3.69
CA ARG A 61 18.68 -0.44 3.76
C ARG A 61 19.23 -0.76 2.37
N SER A 62 20.37 -0.12 2.04
CA SER A 62 21.10 -0.35 0.78
C SER A 62 22.59 -0.50 1.11
N GLY A 63 23.07 -1.72 1.22
CA GLY A 63 24.43 -2.01 1.69
C GLY A 63 24.68 -1.46 3.10
N ALA A 64 25.73 -0.66 3.25
CA ALA A 64 26.06 0.00 4.53
C ALA A 64 25.25 1.29 4.79
N GLY A 65 24.51 1.79 3.80
CA GLY A 65 23.75 3.04 3.87
C GLY A 65 22.24 2.84 3.79
N TRP A 66 21.57 3.92 3.38
CA TRP A 66 20.13 3.98 3.15
C TRP A 66 19.86 4.48 1.73
N ARG A 67 18.90 3.87 1.06
CA ARG A 67 18.20 4.45 -0.08
C ARG A 67 17.05 5.27 0.47
N GLU A 68 17.10 6.57 0.30
CA GLU A 68 16.11 7.51 0.80
C GLU A 68 15.35 8.14 -0.36
N VAL A 69 14.04 8.34 -0.17
CA VAL A 69 13.16 9.02 -1.13
C VAL A 69 12.41 10.11 -0.38
N THR A 70 12.60 11.36 -0.80
CA THR A 70 11.91 12.53 -0.23
C THR A 70 10.47 12.60 -0.72
N TYR A 71 9.63 13.45 -0.11
CA TYR A 71 8.25 13.62 -0.56
C TYR A 71 8.15 14.14 -2.00
N SER A 72 9.00 15.09 -2.40
CA SER A 72 8.99 15.59 -3.78
C SER A 72 9.42 14.52 -4.77
N ALA A 73 10.48 13.77 -4.47
CA ALA A 73 10.95 12.66 -5.30
C ALA A 73 9.89 11.54 -5.37
N ALA A 74 9.22 11.23 -4.25
CA ALA A 74 8.15 10.25 -4.22
C ALA A 74 6.98 10.63 -5.12
N LEU A 75 6.51 11.89 -5.06
CA LEU A 75 5.44 12.35 -5.95
C LEU A 75 5.83 12.25 -7.42
N GLN A 76 7.06 12.66 -7.77
CA GLN A 76 7.56 12.55 -9.14
C GLN A 76 7.57 11.08 -9.61
N GLN A 77 8.12 10.17 -8.81
CA GLN A 77 8.20 8.75 -9.14
C GLN A 77 6.80 8.09 -9.17
N VAL A 78 5.92 8.42 -8.23
CA VAL A 78 4.52 7.95 -8.21
C VAL A 78 3.80 8.34 -9.50
N ARG A 79 3.94 9.57 -9.97
CA ARG A 79 3.31 10.02 -11.23
C ARG A 79 3.90 9.32 -12.46
N ALA A 80 5.21 9.10 -12.49
CA ALA A 80 5.86 8.36 -13.57
C ALA A 80 5.37 6.90 -13.61
N ILE A 81 5.40 6.21 -12.48
CA ILE A 81 4.90 4.84 -12.37
C ILE A 81 3.41 4.77 -12.74
N ALA A 82 2.58 5.68 -12.23
CA ALA A 82 1.15 5.73 -12.52
C ALA A 82 0.88 5.84 -14.02
N SER A 83 1.58 6.74 -14.73
CA SER A 83 1.48 6.86 -16.19
C SER A 83 1.87 5.55 -16.89
N ALA A 84 2.96 4.91 -16.45
CA ALA A 84 3.41 3.64 -17.01
C ALA A 84 2.43 2.47 -16.74
N LEU A 85 1.70 2.48 -15.62
CA LEU A 85 0.64 1.50 -15.30
C LEU A 85 -0.58 1.70 -16.19
N LEU A 86 -1.00 2.94 -16.38
CA LEU A 86 -2.12 3.29 -17.27
C LEU A 86 -1.83 2.92 -18.73
N ASP A 87 -0.61 3.17 -19.24
CA ASP A 87 -0.19 2.79 -20.60
C ASP A 87 -0.20 1.26 -20.81
N ARG A 88 -0.10 0.47 -19.74
CA ARG A 88 -0.27 -1.00 -19.73
C ARG A 88 -1.73 -1.44 -19.73
N GLY A 89 -2.66 -0.50 -19.70
CA GLY A 89 -4.09 -0.78 -19.69
C GLY A 89 -4.62 -1.30 -18.35
N LEU A 90 -3.88 -1.08 -17.24
CA LEU A 90 -4.36 -1.46 -15.90
C LEU A 90 -5.48 -0.53 -15.45
N THR A 91 -6.47 -1.10 -14.76
CA THR A 91 -7.68 -0.42 -14.30
C THR A 91 -8.07 -0.89 -12.89
N SER A 92 -9.16 -0.37 -12.36
CA SER A 92 -9.76 -0.85 -11.10
C SER A 92 -10.11 -2.34 -11.10
N ASP A 93 -10.32 -2.94 -12.28
CA ASP A 93 -10.70 -4.34 -12.43
C ASP A 93 -9.51 -5.28 -12.63
N THR A 94 -8.31 -4.73 -12.84
CA THR A 94 -7.08 -5.47 -13.09
C THR A 94 -6.02 -5.13 -12.03
N PRO A 95 -6.19 -5.60 -10.78
CA PRO A 95 -5.30 -5.26 -9.67
C PRO A 95 -3.86 -5.74 -9.90
N ILE A 96 -2.93 -5.15 -9.18
CA ILE A 96 -1.53 -5.55 -9.18
C ILE A 96 -1.30 -6.56 -8.05
N LEU A 97 -0.88 -7.78 -8.40
CA LEU A 97 -0.45 -8.78 -7.44
C LEU A 97 0.97 -8.47 -6.95
N ILE A 98 1.16 -8.40 -5.63
CA ILE A 98 2.48 -8.15 -5.02
C ILE A 98 2.88 -9.38 -4.22
N ILE A 99 3.90 -10.10 -4.68
CA ILE A 99 4.35 -11.37 -4.09
C ILE A 99 5.64 -11.23 -3.28
N SER A 100 6.03 -10.03 -2.95
CA SER A 100 7.25 -9.72 -2.19
C SER A 100 6.97 -8.98 -0.90
N GLY A 101 7.97 -8.94 -0.02
CA GLY A 101 7.94 -8.16 1.20
C GLY A 101 7.99 -6.65 0.98
N ASN A 102 8.12 -5.94 2.09
CA ASN A 102 8.20 -4.48 2.08
C ASN A 102 9.50 -3.97 1.45
N GLY A 103 9.43 -2.82 0.83
CA GLY A 103 10.56 -2.11 0.23
C GLY A 103 10.11 -0.77 -0.35
N VAL A 104 11.06 0.06 -0.73
CA VAL A 104 10.78 1.39 -1.33
C VAL A 104 10.00 1.21 -2.64
N ASP A 105 10.43 0.30 -3.52
CA ASP A 105 9.75 0.09 -4.81
C ASP A 105 8.33 -0.45 -4.63
N HIS A 106 8.09 -1.36 -3.66
CA HIS A 106 6.75 -1.81 -3.29
C HIS A 106 5.88 -0.63 -2.83
N GLY A 107 6.44 0.24 -1.98
CA GLY A 107 5.74 1.43 -1.49
C GLY A 107 5.38 2.39 -2.61
N LEU A 108 6.33 2.70 -3.50
CA LEU A 108 6.12 3.59 -4.66
C LEU A 108 5.10 3.01 -5.65
N LEU A 109 5.20 1.71 -5.95
CA LEU A 109 4.24 1.02 -6.82
C LEU A 109 2.82 1.09 -6.25
N SER A 110 2.67 0.78 -4.95
CA SER A 110 1.36 0.83 -4.29
C SER A 110 0.77 2.23 -4.30
N LEU A 111 1.58 3.25 -3.97
CA LEU A 111 1.13 4.65 -4.00
C LEU A 111 0.73 5.08 -5.41
N ALA A 112 1.50 4.70 -6.43
CA ALA A 112 1.21 5.03 -7.82
C ALA A 112 -0.09 4.36 -8.31
N ALA A 113 -0.26 3.09 -8.01
CA ALA A 113 -1.47 2.35 -8.34
C ALA A 113 -2.71 2.98 -7.67
N HIS A 114 -2.64 3.23 -6.35
CA HIS A 114 -3.72 3.85 -5.60
C HIS A 114 -4.03 5.28 -6.09
N TYR A 115 -3.00 6.03 -6.52
CA TYR A 115 -3.15 7.40 -7.02
C TYR A 115 -4.06 7.48 -8.26
N VAL A 116 -4.08 6.44 -9.08
CA VAL A 116 -4.89 6.35 -10.31
C VAL A 116 -5.99 5.27 -10.25
N GLY A 117 -6.34 4.82 -9.06
CA GLY A 117 -7.47 3.91 -8.82
C GLY A 117 -7.23 2.46 -9.20
N ILE A 118 -5.99 2.01 -9.29
CA ILE A 118 -5.62 0.61 -9.53
C ILE A 118 -5.39 -0.07 -8.18
N PRO A 119 -6.15 -1.12 -7.82
CA PRO A 119 -5.96 -1.81 -6.55
C PRO A 119 -4.68 -2.65 -6.50
N THR A 120 -4.15 -2.86 -5.30
CA THR A 120 -3.06 -3.81 -5.06
C THR A 120 -3.53 -5.03 -4.27
N VAL A 121 -2.88 -6.16 -4.51
CA VAL A 121 -3.13 -7.43 -3.80
C VAL A 121 -1.80 -7.91 -3.20
N PRO A 122 -1.36 -7.35 -2.06
CA PRO A 122 -0.17 -7.86 -1.38
C PRO A 122 -0.48 -9.20 -0.72
N VAL A 123 0.37 -10.18 -0.98
CA VAL A 123 0.28 -11.51 -0.38
C VAL A 123 1.51 -11.82 0.46
N ALA A 124 1.36 -12.72 1.42
CA ALA A 124 2.47 -13.14 2.26
C ALA A 124 3.56 -13.82 1.41
N GLU A 125 4.83 -13.44 1.61
CA GLU A 125 5.98 -14.03 0.90
C GLU A 125 6.02 -15.55 0.97
N GLN A 126 5.53 -16.13 2.07
CA GLN A 126 5.47 -17.57 2.31
C GLN A 126 4.70 -18.32 1.21
N TYR A 127 3.67 -17.71 0.62
CA TYR A 127 2.90 -18.31 -0.49
C TYR A 127 3.76 -18.49 -1.75
N SER A 128 4.79 -17.67 -1.89
CA SER A 128 5.69 -17.66 -3.05
C SER A 128 6.99 -18.44 -2.80
N LEU A 129 7.44 -18.51 -1.54
CA LEU A 129 8.76 -19.05 -1.19
C LEU A 129 8.73 -20.47 -0.64
N ILE A 130 7.65 -20.88 0.05
CA ILE A 130 7.57 -22.19 0.68
C ILE A 130 7.08 -23.23 -0.34
N PRO A 131 7.82 -24.32 -0.57
CA PRO A 131 7.36 -25.43 -1.40
C PRO A 131 6.03 -26.01 -0.90
N GLY A 132 5.05 -26.13 -1.80
CA GLY A 132 3.70 -26.62 -1.49
C GLY A 132 2.71 -25.53 -1.04
N ALA A 133 3.15 -24.30 -0.77
CA ALA A 133 2.27 -23.19 -0.46
C ALA A 133 1.69 -22.50 -1.71
N GLU A 134 2.13 -22.89 -2.91
CA GLU A 134 1.70 -22.31 -4.19
C GLU A 134 0.19 -22.44 -4.43
N SER A 135 -0.47 -23.42 -3.82
CA SER A 135 -1.93 -23.59 -3.93
C SER A 135 -2.69 -22.36 -3.40
N HIS A 136 -2.18 -21.71 -2.34
CA HIS A 136 -2.75 -20.47 -1.83
C HIS A 136 -2.53 -19.31 -2.81
N LEU A 137 -1.33 -19.21 -3.39
CA LEU A 137 -1.02 -18.18 -4.39
C LEU A 137 -1.90 -18.35 -5.64
N LYS A 138 -2.01 -19.57 -6.17
CA LYS A 138 -2.90 -19.89 -7.30
C LYS A 138 -4.35 -19.54 -7.01
N TYR A 139 -4.83 -19.85 -5.81
CA TYR A 139 -6.18 -19.46 -5.39
C TYR A 139 -6.36 -17.93 -5.40
N VAL A 140 -5.40 -17.17 -4.86
CA VAL A 140 -5.46 -15.70 -4.85
C VAL A 140 -5.44 -15.14 -6.26
N ILE A 141 -4.60 -15.66 -7.15
CA ILE A 141 -4.55 -15.25 -8.57
C ILE A 141 -5.91 -15.48 -9.24
N GLY A 142 -6.50 -16.67 -9.06
CA GLY A 142 -7.82 -17.00 -9.62
C GLY A 142 -8.95 -16.12 -9.07
N LEU A 143 -8.88 -15.75 -7.78
CA LEU A 143 -9.86 -14.89 -7.12
C LEU A 143 -9.76 -13.43 -7.58
N THR A 144 -8.54 -12.90 -7.69
CA THR A 144 -8.31 -11.46 -7.91
C THR A 144 -8.06 -11.08 -9.36
N ARG A 145 -7.69 -12.05 -10.23
CA ARG A 145 -7.41 -11.86 -11.66
C ARG A 145 -6.52 -10.65 -11.93
N PRO A 146 -5.28 -10.65 -11.41
CA PRO A 146 -4.40 -9.50 -11.56
C PRO A 146 -4.06 -9.22 -13.03
N GLY A 147 -3.84 -7.95 -13.36
CA GLY A 147 -3.34 -7.53 -14.67
C GLY A 147 -1.81 -7.45 -14.76
N MET A 148 -1.14 -7.46 -13.61
CA MET A 148 0.32 -7.38 -13.48
C MET A 148 0.75 -8.05 -12.18
N VAL A 149 1.97 -8.58 -12.14
CA VAL A 149 2.60 -9.07 -10.91
C VAL A 149 3.91 -8.33 -10.64
N TYR A 150 4.15 -8.03 -9.36
CA TYR A 150 5.39 -7.43 -8.89
C TYR A 150 6.10 -8.32 -7.88
N ALA A 151 7.42 -8.44 -8.02
CA ALA A 151 8.32 -9.03 -7.05
C ALA A 151 9.59 -8.17 -6.89
N VAL A 152 10.18 -8.15 -5.69
CA VAL A 152 11.42 -7.41 -5.45
C VAL A 152 12.64 -8.06 -6.11
N ASP A 153 12.62 -9.37 -6.34
CA ASP A 153 13.78 -10.14 -6.81
C ASP A 153 13.32 -11.29 -7.71
N GLY A 154 13.74 -11.26 -9.00
CA GLY A 154 13.34 -12.24 -10.00
C GLY A 154 13.91 -13.63 -9.76
N GLU A 155 15.11 -13.74 -9.19
CA GLU A 155 15.70 -15.02 -8.85
C GLU A 155 15.01 -15.64 -7.62
N LYS A 156 14.90 -14.88 -6.52
CA LYS A 156 14.26 -15.32 -5.28
C LYS A 156 12.82 -15.78 -5.48
N PHE A 157 12.04 -15.03 -6.27
CA PHE A 157 10.64 -15.30 -6.54
C PHE A 157 10.38 -16.04 -7.86
N GLY A 158 11.43 -16.45 -8.58
CA GLY A 158 11.35 -17.02 -9.93
C GLY A 158 10.38 -18.19 -10.05
N ARG A 159 10.32 -19.08 -9.02
CA ARG A 159 9.38 -20.21 -9.01
C ARG A 159 7.91 -19.73 -9.00
N ALA A 160 7.60 -18.70 -8.21
CA ALA A 160 6.25 -18.14 -8.16
C ALA A 160 5.93 -17.38 -9.46
N LEU A 161 6.88 -16.61 -10.00
CA LEU A 161 6.75 -15.90 -11.26
C LEU A 161 6.58 -16.84 -12.47
N ALA A 162 7.07 -18.10 -12.37
CA ALA A 162 6.92 -19.13 -13.40
C ALA A 162 5.57 -19.88 -13.37
N LEU A 163 4.66 -19.57 -12.44
CA LEU A 163 3.34 -20.20 -12.38
C LEU A 163 2.56 -19.97 -13.68
N GLU A 164 1.87 -21.01 -14.15
CA GLU A 164 1.04 -20.97 -15.37
C GLU A 164 -0.07 -19.92 -15.25
N GLU A 165 -0.62 -19.74 -14.05
CA GLU A 165 -1.67 -18.76 -13.75
C GLU A 165 -1.19 -17.30 -13.95
N LEU A 166 0.12 -17.06 -14.01
CA LEU A 166 0.74 -15.77 -14.31
C LEU A 166 1.28 -15.69 -15.75
N ALA A 167 1.00 -16.69 -16.58
CA ALA A 167 1.41 -16.67 -17.98
C ALA A 167 0.76 -15.48 -18.72
N GLY A 168 1.57 -14.76 -19.50
CA GLY A 168 1.11 -13.60 -20.28
C GLY A 168 0.93 -12.30 -19.49
N LEU A 169 1.09 -12.31 -18.16
CA LEU A 169 1.11 -11.08 -17.39
C LEU A 169 2.49 -10.40 -17.46
N ASP A 170 2.50 -9.06 -17.39
CA ASP A 170 3.74 -8.32 -17.17
C ASP A 170 4.27 -8.63 -15.76
N LYS A 171 5.51 -9.09 -15.68
CA LYS A 171 6.21 -9.47 -14.47
C LYS A 171 7.25 -8.39 -14.18
N VAL A 172 6.90 -7.47 -13.29
CA VAL A 172 7.79 -6.35 -12.92
C VAL A 172 8.66 -6.73 -11.73
N VAL A 173 9.97 -6.49 -11.86
CA VAL A 173 10.96 -6.95 -10.87
C VAL A 173 11.99 -5.86 -10.60
N SER A 174 12.35 -5.63 -9.33
CA SER A 174 13.32 -4.61 -8.93
C SER A 174 14.78 -5.05 -9.13
N THR A 175 15.10 -6.29 -8.74
CA THR A 175 16.47 -6.83 -8.77
C THR A 175 16.51 -8.22 -9.38
N ASN A 176 17.68 -8.65 -9.85
CA ASN A 176 17.90 -9.98 -10.46
C ASN A 176 16.88 -10.31 -11.55
N VAL A 177 16.63 -9.31 -12.44
CA VAL A 177 15.66 -9.41 -13.55
C VAL A 177 16.03 -10.59 -14.46
N GLN A 178 15.06 -11.49 -14.70
CA GLN A 178 15.24 -12.65 -15.56
C GLN A 178 14.71 -12.39 -16.99
N PRO A 179 15.10 -13.18 -17.99
CA PRO A 179 14.57 -13.05 -19.34
C PRO A 179 13.04 -13.11 -19.38
N GLY A 180 12.41 -12.10 -20.00
CA GLY A 180 10.96 -11.98 -20.10
C GLY A 180 10.32 -11.23 -18.93
N GLU A 181 11.09 -10.73 -17.99
CA GLU A 181 10.64 -9.83 -16.92
C GLU A 181 10.93 -8.37 -17.26
N THR A 182 10.13 -7.47 -16.73
CA THR A 182 10.26 -6.03 -16.86
C THR A 182 11.02 -5.44 -15.66
N PRO A 183 12.13 -4.72 -15.85
CA PRO A 183 12.78 -4.01 -14.75
C PRO A 183 11.85 -2.95 -14.14
N PHE A 184 11.74 -2.87 -12.80
CA PHE A 184 10.99 -1.82 -12.14
C PHE A 184 11.45 -0.41 -12.55
N ALA A 185 12.73 -0.24 -12.83
CA ALA A 185 13.31 1.00 -13.34
C ALA A 185 12.65 1.51 -14.64
N ASP A 186 12.03 0.62 -15.43
CA ASP A 186 11.32 1.02 -16.65
C ASP A 186 10.00 1.74 -16.33
N LEU A 187 9.34 1.42 -15.20
CA LEU A 187 8.19 2.18 -14.74
C LEU A 187 8.54 3.60 -14.34
N LEU A 188 9.74 3.81 -13.80
CA LEU A 188 10.23 5.14 -13.39
C LEU A 188 10.50 6.08 -14.58
N ARG A 189 10.59 5.56 -15.80
CA ARG A 189 10.71 6.39 -17.02
C ARG A 189 9.40 7.09 -17.36
N GLY A 190 8.29 6.62 -16.76
CA GLY A 190 6.95 7.12 -17.05
C GLY A 190 6.38 6.60 -18.36
N GLY A 191 5.24 7.14 -18.70
CA GLY A 191 4.48 6.84 -19.92
C GLY A 191 3.84 8.09 -20.50
N SER A 192 2.86 7.91 -21.36
CA SER A 192 2.15 8.98 -22.06
C SER A 192 0.75 9.26 -21.49
N ALA A 193 0.22 8.39 -20.64
CA ALA A 193 -1.13 8.51 -20.11
C ALA A 193 -1.32 9.73 -19.19
N ASP A 194 -2.48 10.34 -19.24
CA ASP A 194 -2.86 11.48 -18.42
C ASP A 194 -3.19 11.05 -16.98
N VAL A 195 -2.19 11.19 -16.12
CA VAL A 195 -2.28 10.84 -14.69
C VAL A 195 -3.28 11.72 -13.95
N ASP A 196 -3.38 13.00 -14.30
CA ASP A 196 -4.26 13.94 -13.61
C ASP A 196 -5.74 13.64 -13.93
N ALA A 197 -6.03 13.34 -15.19
CA ALA A 197 -7.36 12.90 -15.59
C ALA A 197 -7.78 11.60 -14.91
N ALA A 198 -6.87 10.63 -14.76
CA ALA A 198 -7.13 9.37 -14.05
C ALA A 198 -7.31 9.61 -12.54
N ALA A 199 -6.43 10.38 -11.91
CA ALA A 199 -6.49 10.70 -10.48
C ALA A 199 -7.78 11.45 -10.11
N ALA A 200 -8.30 12.31 -10.98
CA ALA A 200 -9.56 13.03 -10.77
C ALA A 200 -10.79 12.10 -10.72
N GLN A 201 -10.68 10.86 -11.17
CA GLN A 201 -11.75 9.85 -11.06
C GLN A 201 -11.68 9.02 -9.77
N VAL A 202 -10.59 9.16 -9.02
CA VAL A 202 -10.39 8.43 -7.75
C VAL A 202 -11.08 9.17 -6.62
N GLY A 203 -11.88 8.46 -5.84
CA GLY A 203 -12.61 9.02 -4.72
C GLY A 203 -12.54 8.15 -3.47
N PRO A 204 -13.20 8.58 -2.38
CA PRO A 204 -13.15 7.88 -1.09
C PRO A 204 -13.55 6.41 -1.16
N ASP A 205 -14.47 6.04 -2.03
CA ASP A 205 -14.98 4.69 -2.16
C ASP A 205 -14.24 3.85 -3.23
N SER A 206 -13.24 4.43 -3.90
CA SER A 206 -12.35 3.69 -4.79
C SER A 206 -11.53 2.66 -4.01
N MET A 207 -11.43 1.46 -4.60
CA MET A 207 -10.68 0.35 -4.01
C MET A 207 -9.18 0.64 -4.03
N VAL A 208 -8.53 0.47 -2.89
CA VAL A 208 -7.08 0.65 -2.72
C VAL A 208 -6.37 -0.69 -2.77
N LYS A 209 -6.87 -1.65 -2.00
CA LYS A 209 -6.21 -2.95 -1.87
C LYS A 209 -7.19 -4.05 -1.48
N ILE A 210 -6.80 -5.29 -1.79
CA ILE A 210 -7.46 -6.51 -1.33
C ILE A 210 -6.47 -7.25 -0.42
N LEU A 211 -6.80 -7.34 0.87
CA LEU A 211 -5.97 -8.05 1.85
C LEU A 211 -6.51 -9.45 2.07
N MET A 212 -5.62 -10.43 1.98
CA MET A 212 -6.00 -11.83 2.23
C MET A 212 -5.99 -12.12 3.72
N THR A 213 -7.09 -12.65 4.26
CA THR A 213 -7.16 -13.11 5.65
C THR A 213 -6.92 -14.61 5.73
N SER A 214 -6.11 -15.03 6.70
CA SER A 214 -5.94 -16.45 7.02
C SER A 214 -7.22 -16.98 7.68
N GLY A 215 -8.06 -17.66 6.91
CA GLY A 215 -9.13 -18.48 7.49
C GLY A 215 -8.51 -19.73 8.13
N SER A 216 -8.89 -20.07 9.35
CA SER A 216 -8.36 -21.23 10.09
C SER A 216 -8.71 -22.59 9.47
N THR A 217 -9.62 -22.65 8.49
CA THR A 217 -10.17 -23.91 7.96
C THR A 217 -10.51 -23.90 6.48
N SER A 218 -10.26 -22.84 5.73
CA SER A 218 -10.64 -22.72 4.33
C SER A 218 -9.71 -21.77 3.57
N ASN A 219 -9.90 -21.66 2.26
CA ASN A 219 -9.19 -20.71 1.41
C ASN A 219 -9.27 -19.26 1.98
N PRO A 220 -8.20 -18.47 1.85
CA PRO A 220 -8.18 -17.09 2.33
C PRO A 220 -9.29 -16.26 1.71
N LYS A 221 -9.88 -15.36 2.49
CA LYS A 221 -10.89 -14.41 2.00
C LYS A 221 -10.22 -13.08 1.67
N GLY A 222 -10.62 -12.47 0.56
CA GLY A 222 -10.20 -11.14 0.18
C GLY A 222 -11.02 -10.06 0.90
N VAL A 223 -10.36 -9.23 1.69
CA VAL A 223 -10.98 -8.06 2.34
C VAL A 223 -10.66 -6.82 1.51
N ILE A 224 -11.71 -6.23 0.94
CA ILE A 224 -11.61 -5.00 0.17
C ILE A 224 -11.38 -3.83 1.13
N THR A 225 -10.39 -3.00 0.83
CA THR A 225 -10.10 -1.75 1.54
C THR A 225 -10.26 -0.59 0.56
N THR A 226 -11.05 0.42 0.91
CA THR A 226 -11.22 1.66 0.14
C THR A 226 -10.32 2.78 0.68
N HIS A 227 -10.18 3.88 -0.06
CA HIS A 227 -9.51 5.08 0.42
C HIS A 227 -10.15 5.59 1.72
N ARG A 228 -11.48 5.66 1.78
CA ARG A 228 -12.23 6.07 2.98
C ARG A 228 -11.84 5.26 4.22
N MET A 229 -11.77 3.93 4.10
CA MET A 229 -11.39 3.06 5.22
C MET A 229 -9.96 3.32 5.67
N MET A 230 -9.04 3.49 4.72
CA MET A 230 -7.63 3.73 5.02
C MET A 230 -7.43 5.12 5.63
N CYS A 231 -8.01 6.16 5.03
CA CYS A 231 -7.86 7.53 5.49
C CYS A 231 -8.54 7.76 6.85
N ALA A 232 -9.73 7.19 7.07
CA ALA A 232 -10.40 7.26 8.37
C ALA A 232 -9.56 6.59 9.48
N ASN A 233 -8.96 5.44 9.20
CA ASN A 233 -8.07 4.78 10.16
C ASN A 233 -6.86 5.66 10.52
N GLN A 234 -6.25 6.34 9.54
CA GLN A 234 -5.13 7.25 9.80
C GLN A 234 -5.57 8.48 10.61
N ALA A 235 -6.73 9.08 10.32
CA ALA A 235 -7.29 10.18 11.10
C ALA A 235 -7.51 9.75 12.56
N GLN A 236 -8.09 8.56 12.80
CA GLN A 236 -8.28 8.01 14.14
C GLN A 236 -6.96 7.79 14.87
N LEU A 237 -5.92 7.31 14.18
CA LEU A 237 -4.59 7.14 14.76
C LEU A 237 -3.98 8.48 15.16
N LEU A 238 -4.08 9.50 14.33
CA LEU A 238 -3.59 10.85 14.63
C LEU A 238 -4.34 11.47 15.82
N ASP A 239 -5.66 11.25 15.92
CA ASP A 239 -6.46 11.73 17.03
C ASP A 239 -6.13 11.04 18.35
N ALA A 240 -5.85 9.74 18.31
CA ALA A 240 -5.49 8.96 19.50
C ALA A 240 -4.03 9.17 19.92
N LEU A 241 -3.14 9.48 18.98
CA LEU A 241 -1.70 9.55 19.14
C LEU A 241 -1.16 10.93 18.67
N PRO A 242 -1.46 12.04 19.38
CA PRO A 242 -1.09 13.39 18.95
C PRO A 242 0.40 13.58 18.65
N PHE A 243 1.28 12.80 19.28
CA PHE A 243 2.73 12.87 19.03
C PHE A 243 3.10 12.54 17.56
N LEU A 244 2.25 11.86 16.81
CA LEU A 244 2.45 11.59 15.36
C LEU A 244 2.27 12.86 14.52
N GLN A 245 1.61 13.90 15.05
CA GLN A 245 1.42 15.17 14.36
C GLN A 245 2.67 16.06 14.44
N ASP A 246 3.46 15.91 15.52
CA ASP A 246 4.61 16.78 15.79
C ASP A 246 5.83 16.41 14.93
N ARG A 247 6.05 15.12 14.75
CA ARG A 247 7.12 14.57 13.88
C ARG A 247 6.85 13.13 13.51
N ALA A 248 7.33 12.73 12.33
CA ALA A 248 7.31 11.33 11.94
C ALA A 248 8.14 10.49 12.94
N PRO A 249 7.64 9.32 13.40
CA PRO A 249 8.43 8.39 14.19
C PRO A 249 9.63 7.90 13.37
N ARG A 250 10.77 7.75 14.06
CA ARG A 250 12.03 7.24 13.47
C ARG A 250 12.24 5.79 13.82
#